data_503b121bba202fbf1b5b27e39ac508e4
#
_entry.id   503b121bba202fbf1b5b27e39ac508e4
#
_cell.length_a   1.000
_cell.length_b   1.000
_cell.length_c   1.000
_cell.angle_alpha   90.00
_cell.angle_beta   90.00
_cell.angle_gamma   90.00
#
_symmetry.space_group_name_H-M   'P 1'
#
loop_
_entity.id
_entity.type
_entity.pdbx_description
1 polymer ?
#
loop_
_entity_poly.entity_id
_entity_poly.type
_entity_poly.pdbx_seq_one_letter_code
_entity_poly.pdbx_strand_id
1 'polypeptide(L)'
;MRIRSFLSVLTLSFGALAACSAPHGGAERDAGGAGGAGGHDGDVPRAPFAVVTDRYDNVRSASNLSETVLDTSNVRPGRFGLLFSRSITGNVYGQPLYVEGVMIDGVPRNIVYVATAHNLIYAFDADATGTDVPIWSRMLGASLVLGTGGYNPGCTDMRNEVGITATPVISLADHKIFVVAKVPGDQQLHALDLATGDEVTGSPVSVGKMAMTAFDPQIHLNRASLLLLNGVIYIGYGSHCDVGAYHGWLYGYDAQTLQLVSTYNTTPTGTKGAIWQSGVGLSSDGTDVLMTVGNGTSGDGENMGNNVVRLTPSGASMIVSAHYQSHVSGDNDLQSGAVMLGTTGQVVGGGKDGDVLLLGASDLSLRQLVKIEGELNSFAFWNGSAGPTLFAWPSGFALHQFLVADGSLTAKGTNGERTPSHPSSMFTISSNGSVPGTGILWASMPLVGDAWHSTATGALYAFDAASVARPSLWNSTIDPQDDVGTFAKYSPPIVANGKVYLASFSGRLLVYGLKP
;
A
#
# COMPACT_ATOMS: atom_id res chain seq x y z
N MET A 1 -33.41 -57.49 -20.22
CA MET A 1 -34.35 -56.71 -21.04
C MET A 1 -33.56 -55.61 -21.72
N ARG A 2 -33.39 -55.68 -23.02
CA ARG A 2 -32.58 -54.75 -23.86
C ARG A 2 -33.41 -53.53 -24.20
N ILE A 3 -32.83 -52.31 -24.17
CA ILE A 3 -33.22 -51.15 -25.01
C ILE A 3 -31.99 -50.19 -25.00
N ARG A 4 -31.35 -50.13 -26.03
CA ARG A 4 -30.95 -49.34 -27.20
C ARG A 4 -30.62 -47.86 -26.94
N SER A 5 -29.41 -47.58 -27.36
CA SER A 5 -28.77 -46.29 -27.60
C SER A 5 -29.50 -45.39 -28.59
N PHE A 6 -29.44 -44.07 -28.40
CA PHE A 6 -29.53 -43.08 -29.48
C PHE A 6 -28.33 -42.10 -29.39
N LEU A 7 -27.51 -42.15 -30.41
CA LEU A 7 -26.46 -41.21 -30.74
C LEU A 7 -27.07 -40.10 -31.60
N SER A 8 -26.94 -38.85 -31.21
CA SER A 8 -27.17 -37.72 -32.11
C SER A 8 -25.85 -36.99 -32.33
N VAL A 9 -25.40 -37.02 -33.56
CA VAL A 9 -24.24 -36.31 -34.09
C VAL A 9 -24.68 -34.90 -34.45
N LEU A 10 -24.03 -33.89 -33.92
CA LEU A 10 -24.18 -32.49 -34.34
C LEU A 10 -22.87 -32.06 -35.02
N THR A 11 -22.93 -31.86 -36.33
CA THR A 11 -21.86 -31.33 -37.18
C THR A 11 -21.78 -29.81 -37.02
N LEU A 12 -20.63 -29.29 -36.61
CA LEU A 12 -20.30 -27.85 -36.67
C LEU A 12 -19.39 -27.58 -37.88
N SER A 13 -19.87 -26.68 -38.72
CA SER A 13 -19.18 -26.18 -39.91
C SER A 13 -18.11 -25.17 -39.54
N PHE A 14 -16.89 -25.37 -40.04
CA PHE A 14 -15.80 -24.37 -39.98
C PHE A 14 -16.00 -23.32 -41.09
N GLY A 15 -16.12 -22.06 -40.70
CA GLY A 15 -16.00 -20.90 -41.59
C GLY A 15 -14.58 -20.35 -41.57
N ALA A 16 -13.89 -20.44 -42.68
CA ALA A 16 -12.57 -19.85 -42.91
C ALA A 16 -12.70 -18.35 -43.16
N LEU A 17 -11.97 -17.53 -42.43
CA LEU A 17 -11.75 -16.11 -42.74
C LEU A 17 -10.38 -15.94 -43.38
N ALA A 18 -10.40 -15.39 -44.60
CA ALA A 18 -9.24 -15.11 -45.42
C ALA A 18 -8.46 -13.89 -44.91
N ALA A 19 -7.15 -14.02 -44.91
CA ALA A 19 -6.21 -12.93 -44.71
C ALA A 19 -6.04 -12.11 -45.98
N CYS A 20 -6.21 -10.78 -45.92
CA CYS A 20 -5.79 -9.84 -46.95
C CYS A 20 -4.42 -9.27 -46.64
N SER A 21 -3.44 -9.59 -47.43
CA SER A 21 -2.13 -8.95 -47.51
C SER A 21 -2.21 -7.73 -48.45
N ALA A 22 -1.63 -6.60 -48.06
CA ALA A 22 -1.41 -5.45 -48.92
C ALA A 22 0.10 -5.26 -49.21
N PRO A 23 0.46 -4.80 -50.41
CA PRO A 23 1.85 -4.81 -50.86
C PRO A 23 2.64 -3.54 -50.54
N HIS A 24 3.96 -3.71 -50.44
CA HIS A 24 4.95 -2.66 -50.40
C HIS A 24 5.04 -1.89 -51.72
N GLY A 25 5.13 -0.55 -51.65
CA GLY A 25 5.57 0.31 -52.73
C GLY A 25 6.34 1.48 -52.18
N GLY A 26 7.64 1.50 -52.41
CA GLY A 26 8.50 2.65 -52.10
C GLY A 26 8.57 3.63 -53.26
N ALA A 27 8.77 4.90 -52.99
CA ALA A 27 9.39 5.87 -53.87
C ALA A 27 9.93 7.07 -53.06
N GLU A 28 11.10 7.51 -53.44
CA GLU A 28 11.92 8.56 -52.89
C GLU A 28 11.58 9.98 -53.38
N ARG A 29 12.02 10.98 -52.54
CA ARG A 29 12.43 12.38 -52.81
C ARG A 29 11.35 13.39 -53.21
N ASP A 30 11.30 14.55 -52.58
CA ASP A 30 12.26 15.67 -52.68
C ASP A 30 11.95 16.79 -51.65
N ALA A 31 12.99 17.61 -51.41
CA ALA A 31 13.01 18.73 -50.47
C ALA A 31 12.23 19.96 -50.94
N GLY A 32 11.71 20.74 -49.98
CA GLY A 32 11.21 22.10 -50.23
C GLY A 32 10.57 22.69 -48.99
N GLY A 33 11.28 23.62 -48.31
CA GLY A 33 10.77 24.28 -47.10
C GLY A 33 9.72 25.32 -47.37
N ALA A 34 8.97 25.61 -46.32
CA ALA A 34 8.53 26.94 -45.87
C ALA A 34 7.61 26.81 -44.65
N GLY A 35 7.80 27.72 -43.69
CA GLY A 35 7.15 27.75 -42.41
C GLY A 35 5.61 27.69 -42.46
N GLY A 36 5.08 26.98 -41.50
CA GLY A 36 3.66 26.90 -41.23
C GLY A 36 3.44 26.69 -39.73
N ALA A 37 2.81 27.64 -39.12
CA ALA A 37 2.21 27.77 -37.82
C ALA A 37 2.13 26.48 -36.99
N GLY A 38 2.60 26.56 -35.74
CA GLY A 38 2.39 25.55 -34.72
C GLY A 38 0.91 25.21 -34.58
N GLY A 39 0.57 23.99 -35.00
CA GLY A 39 -0.66 23.36 -34.57
C GLY A 39 -0.50 23.06 -33.07
N HIS A 40 -1.34 23.64 -32.25
CA HIS A 40 -1.55 23.13 -30.91
C HIS A 40 -2.01 21.67 -31.07
N ASP A 41 -1.16 20.72 -30.68
CA ASP A 41 -1.64 19.38 -30.35
C ASP A 41 -2.77 19.59 -29.35
N GLY A 42 -3.99 19.22 -29.73
CA GLY A 42 -5.14 19.32 -28.86
C GLY A 42 -4.82 18.57 -27.58
N ASP A 43 -4.77 19.28 -26.46
CA ASP A 43 -4.61 18.72 -25.12
C ASP A 43 -5.64 17.60 -24.95
N VAL A 44 -5.24 16.33 -25.11
CA VAL A 44 -6.02 15.21 -24.64
C VAL A 44 -6.01 15.35 -23.12
N PRO A 45 -7.17 15.60 -22.47
CA PRO A 45 -7.20 15.80 -21.03
C PRO A 45 -6.52 14.62 -20.34
N ARG A 46 -5.47 14.88 -19.57
CA ARG A 46 -4.83 13.87 -18.74
C ARG A 46 -5.90 13.26 -17.83
N ALA A 47 -5.94 11.92 -17.73
CA ALA A 47 -6.80 11.28 -16.76
C ALA A 47 -6.49 11.79 -15.34
N PRO A 48 -7.51 12.05 -14.50
CA PRO A 48 -7.32 12.51 -13.14
C PRO A 48 -6.39 11.57 -12.37
N PHE A 49 -5.43 12.14 -11.64
CA PHE A 49 -4.52 11.34 -10.81
C PHE A 49 -5.19 10.94 -9.50
N ALA A 50 -4.94 9.71 -9.05
CA ALA A 50 -5.46 9.25 -7.78
C ALA A 50 -4.50 8.27 -7.08
N VAL A 51 -4.47 8.35 -5.76
CA VAL A 51 -3.86 7.36 -4.84
C VAL A 51 -5.01 6.66 -4.14
N VAL A 52 -5.49 5.56 -4.73
CA VAL A 52 -6.73 4.88 -4.32
C VAL A 52 -6.50 3.73 -3.35
N THR A 53 -5.25 3.35 -3.13
CA THR A 53 -4.84 2.23 -2.28
C THR A 53 -3.47 2.49 -1.68
N ASP A 54 -3.09 1.69 -0.70
CA ASP A 54 -1.74 1.71 -0.14
C ASP A 54 -0.69 1.51 -1.23
N ARG A 55 0.42 2.27 -1.15
CA ARG A 55 1.56 2.16 -2.06
C ARG A 55 1.22 2.40 -3.55
N TYR A 56 0.18 3.20 -3.84
CA TYR A 56 -0.31 3.65 -5.16
C TYR A 56 -1.01 2.60 -6.00
N ASP A 57 -0.66 1.32 -5.91
CA ASP A 57 -1.16 0.26 -6.79
C ASP A 57 -1.29 -1.09 -6.07
N ASN A 58 -1.94 -2.04 -6.70
CA ASN A 58 -2.14 -3.37 -6.14
C ASN A 58 -0.88 -4.24 -6.15
N VAL A 59 0.17 -3.87 -6.89
CA VAL A 59 1.48 -4.55 -6.81
C VAL A 59 2.33 -4.03 -5.64
N ARG A 60 1.88 -2.95 -4.99
CA ARG A 60 2.53 -2.29 -3.84
C ARG A 60 3.91 -1.70 -4.17
N SER A 61 4.03 -1.13 -5.37
CA SER A 61 5.30 -0.56 -5.84
C SER A 61 5.82 0.59 -4.98
N ALA A 62 4.96 1.33 -4.31
CA ALA A 62 5.26 2.57 -3.61
C ALA A 62 5.76 3.69 -4.54
N SER A 63 5.34 3.70 -5.81
CA SER A 63 5.83 4.63 -6.82
C SER A 63 4.73 5.41 -7.51
N ASN A 64 4.78 6.74 -7.41
CA ASN A 64 4.06 7.66 -8.29
C ASN A 64 4.92 8.00 -9.51
N LEU A 65 4.55 7.48 -10.68
CA LEU A 65 5.26 7.74 -11.94
C LEU A 65 4.68 8.93 -12.72
N SER A 66 3.73 9.66 -12.16
CA SER A 66 3.02 10.78 -12.82
C SER A 66 3.31 12.14 -12.18
N GLU A 67 4.35 12.23 -11.32
CA GLU A 67 4.75 13.49 -10.69
C GLU A 67 5.59 14.33 -11.65
N THR A 68 5.10 15.52 -11.98
CA THR A 68 5.73 16.39 -12.99
C THR A 68 6.24 17.73 -12.43
N VAL A 69 5.96 17.99 -11.15
CA VAL A 69 6.29 19.28 -10.50
C VAL A 69 7.56 19.17 -9.66
N LEU A 70 7.66 18.10 -8.85
CA LEU A 70 8.79 17.89 -7.94
C LEU A 70 9.90 17.11 -8.65
N ASP A 71 11.12 17.64 -8.61
CA ASP A 71 12.31 17.03 -9.19
C ASP A 71 13.56 17.26 -8.32
N THR A 72 14.68 16.61 -8.67
CA THR A 72 15.94 16.70 -7.90
C THR A 72 16.58 18.08 -7.92
N SER A 73 16.15 18.99 -8.79
CA SER A 73 16.67 20.35 -8.88
C SER A 73 15.93 21.35 -8.00
N ASN A 74 14.63 21.08 -7.73
CA ASN A 74 13.76 21.99 -6.99
C ASN A 74 13.48 21.55 -5.55
N VAL A 75 13.62 20.26 -5.22
CA VAL A 75 13.50 19.75 -3.85
C VAL A 75 14.83 19.96 -3.12
N ARG A 76 14.96 21.13 -2.47
CA ARG A 76 16.20 21.56 -1.80
C ARG A 76 15.90 22.58 -0.68
N PRO A 77 16.83 22.76 0.28
CA PRO A 77 16.68 23.76 1.33
C PRO A 77 16.38 25.16 0.77
N GLY A 78 15.45 25.88 1.44
CA GLY A 78 15.00 27.21 1.07
C GLY A 78 13.99 27.27 -0.08
N ARG A 79 13.80 26.17 -0.84
CA ARG A 79 12.83 26.11 -1.93
C ARG A 79 11.68 25.12 -1.69
N PHE A 80 11.93 24.06 -0.98
CA PHE A 80 10.96 23.05 -0.58
C PHE A 80 10.82 23.04 0.94
N GLY A 81 9.60 22.81 1.45
CA GLY A 81 9.33 22.70 2.88
C GLY A 81 7.84 22.64 3.19
N LEU A 82 7.48 22.76 4.47
CA LEU A 82 6.11 22.75 4.96
C LEU A 82 5.34 23.96 4.41
N LEU A 83 4.21 23.69 3.75
CA LEU A 83 3.30 24.73 3.25
C LEU A 83 2.19 25.02 4.25
N PHE A 84 1.55 23.98 4.77
CA PHE A 84 0.49 24.03 5.76
C PHE A 84 0.27 22.67 6.42
N SER A 85 -0.57 22.61 7.41
CA SER A 85 -1.02 21.36 8.03
C SER A 85 -2.54 21.38 8.25
N ARG A 86 -3.11 20.17 8.50
CA ARG A 86 -4.51 19.97 8.90
C ARG A 86 -4.54 19.31 10.27
N SER A 87 -5.40 19.81 11.14
CA SER A 87 -5.63 19.21 12.46
C SER A 87 -6.50 17.95 12.31
N ILE A 88 -6.06 16.86 12.93
CA ILE A 88 -6.77 15.59 12.97
C ILE A 88 -6.80 15.05 14.39
N THR A 89 -7.88 14.35 14.75
CA THR A 89 -8.01 13.68 16.04
C THR A 89 -7.71 12.19 15.89
N GLY A 90 -6.87 11.66 16.78
CA GLY A 90 -6.41 10.26 16.76
C GLY A 90 -5.14 10.04 15.96
N ASN A 91 -4.47 8.92 16.21
CA ASN A 91 -3.26 8.52 15.51
C ASN A 91 -3.60 7.98 14.11
N VAL A 92 -2.73 8.23 13.15
CA VAL A 92 -2.86 7.72 11.77
C VAL A 92 -1.84 6.62 11.55
N TYR A 93 -2.31 5.39 11.39
CA TYR A 93 -1.47 4.22 11.05
C TYR A 93 -1.51 3.89 9.56
N GLY A 94 -2.62 4.19 8.88
CA GLY A 94 -2.78 4.00 7.45
C GLY A 94 -2.18 5.13 6.63
N GLN A 95 -1.94 4.87 5.36
CA GLN A 95 -1.51 5.86 4.37
C GLN A 95 -2.65 6.82 4.06
N PRO A 96 -2.43 8.15 3.93
CA PRO A 96 -3.39 9.05 3.32
C PRO A 96 -3.71 8.63 1.87
N LEU A 97 -4.95 8.87 1.42
CA LEU A 97 -5.35 8.64 0.02
C LEU A 97 -5.65 9.98 -0.66
N TYR A 98 -5.61 10.02 -1.99
CA TYR A 98 -5.79 11.25 -2.75
C TYR A 98 -6.60 10.98 -4.02
N VAL A 99 -7.55 11.87 -4.33
CA VAL A 99 -8.31 11.82 -5.59
C VAL A 99 -8.40 13.22 -6.18
N GLU A 100 -7.96 13.37 -7.42
CA GLU A 100 -8.09 14.59 -8.20
C GLU A 100 -9.50 14.71 -8.78
N GLY A 101 -10.08 15.92 -8.71
CA GLY A 101 -11.32 16.26 -9.44
C GLY A 101 -12.60 15.65 -8.87
N VAL A 102 -12.67 15.32 -7.58
CA VAL A 102 -13.93 14.89 -6.93
C VAL A 102 -14.96 16.03 -7.01
N MET A 103 -16.14 15.71 -7.51
CA MET A 103 -17.23 16.70 -7.63
C MET A 103 -17.87 16.96 -6.26
N ILE A 104 -17.62 18.14 -5.69
CA ILE A 104 -18.22 18.62 -4.43
C ILE A 104 -19.11 19.82 -4.75
N ASP A 105 -20.41 19.70 -4.51
CA ASP A 105 -21.40 20.76 -4.80
C ASP A 105 -21.30 21.32 -6.24
N GLY A 106 -21.02 20.43 -7.21
CA GLY A 106 -20.88 20.79 -8.62
C GLY A 106 -19.53 21.41 -9.00
N VAL A 107 -18.56 21.47 -8.07
CA VAL A 107 -17.21 21.99 -8.30
C VAL A 107 -16.17 20.86 -8.16
N PRO A 108 -15.29 20.63 -9.16
CA PRO A 108 -14.22 19.64 -9.03
C PRO A 108 -13.17 20.11 -8.00
N ARG A 109 -12.81 19.24 -7.04
CA ARG A 109 -11.81 19.50 -6.01
C ARG A 109 -10.83 18.34 -5.90
N ASN A 110 -9.62 18.66 -5.56
CA ASN A 110 -8.61 17.66 -5.21
C ASN A 110 -8.74 17.34 -3.71
N ILE A 111 -8.96 16.07 -3.40
CA ILE A 111 -9.29 15.65 -2.03
C ILE A 111 -8.20 14.73 -1.47
N VAL A 112 -7.74 15.00 -0.24
CA VAL A 112 -6.95 14.07 0.55
C VAL A 112 -7.82 13.47 1.66
N TYR A 113 -7.84 12.12 1.73
CA TYR A 113 -8.57 11.36 2.74
C TYR A 113 -7.61 10.84 3.79
N VAL A 114 -7.99 10.98 5.08
CA VAL A 114 -7.20 10.51 6.21
C VAL A 114 -8.10 9.78 7.19
N ALA A 115 -7.73 8.54 7.54
CA ALA A 115 -8.43 7.72 8.53
C ALA A 115 -7.58 7.58 9.80
N THR A 116 -8.20 7.64 10.97
CA THR A 116 -7.52 7.66 12.27
C THR A 116 -7.96 6.53 13.19
N ALA A 117 -7.10 6.17 14.13
CA ALA A 117 -7.43 5.22 15.20
C ALA A 117 -8.55 5.70 16.13
N HIS A 118 -8.97 6.96 16.04
CA HIS A 118 -10.16 7.48 16.71
C HIS A 118 -11.46 7.13 15.96
N ASN A 119 -11.42 6.26 14.96
CA ASN A 119 -12.52 5.95 14.05
C ASN A 119 -13.08 7.17 13.30
N LEU A 120 -12.27 8.22 13.13
CA LEU A 120 -12.58 9.36 12.29
C LEU A 120 -11.95 9.18 10.91
N ILE A 121 -12.72 9.47 9.88
CA ILE A 121 -12.24 9.69 8.54
C ILE A 121 -12.52 11.13 8.12
N TYR A 122 -11.53 11.75 7.48
CA TYR A 122 -11.58 13.14 7.01
C TYR A 122 -11.39 13.19 5.51
N ALA A 123 -12.09 14.12 4.86
CA ALA A 123 -11.81 14.57 3.50
C ALA A 123 -11.45 16.07 3.52
N PHE A 124 -10.21 16.39 3.20
CA PHE A 124 -9.73 17.76 3.12
C PHE A 124 -9.55 18.19 1.67
N ASP A 125 -9.86 19.45 1.37
CA ASP A 125 -9.41 20.08 0.13
C ASP A 125 -7.88 20.15 0.14
N ALA A 126 -7.26 19.47 -0.82
CA ALA A 126 -5.81 19.33 -0.92
C ALA A 126 -5.09 20.62 -1.34
N ASP A 127 -5.83 21.59 -1.88
CA ASP A 127 -5.29 22.83 -2.43
C ASP A 127 -5.63 24.07 -1.57
N ALA A 128 -6.65 24.01 -0.73
CA ALA A 128 -7.03 25.12 0.13
C ALA A 128 -6.00 25.35 1.24
N THR A 129 -5.29 26.48 1.22
CA THR A 129 -4.25 26.80 2.23
C THR A 129 -4.77 27.59 3.43
N GLY A 130 -5.92 28.25 3.31
CA GLY A 130 -6.46 29.20 4.30
C GLY A 130 -7.43 28.61 5.31
N THR A 131 -7.66 27.29 5.34
CA THR A 131 -8.62 26.65 6.24
C THR A 131 -8.12 25.33 6.78
N ASP A 132 -8.49 25.01 8.02
CA ASP A 132 -8.25 23.71 8.67
C ASP A 132 -9.52 22.86 8.73
N VAL A 133 -10.61 23.36 8.16
CA VAL A 133 -11.91 22.69 8.17
C VAL A 133 -11.96 21.64 7.05
N PRO A 134 -12.28 20.37 7.36
CA PRO A 134 -12.49 19.35 6.34
C PRO A 134 -13.76 19.65 5.52
N ILE A 135 -13.80 19.20 4.27
CA ILE A 135 -15.03 19.21 3.45
C ILE A 135 -16.09 18.38 4.16
N TRP A 136 -15.68 17.20 4.61
CA TRP A 136 -16.50 16.38 5.50
C TRP A 136 -15.60 15.55 6.46
N SER A 137 -16.18 15.14 7.57
CA SER A 137 -15.60 14.13 8.46
C SER A 137 -16.71 13.20 8.98
N ARG A 138 -16.36 11.92 9.21
CA ARG A 138 -17.29 10.90 9.73
C ARG A 138 -16.65 10.14 10.87
N MET A 139 -17.42 10.02 11.95
CA MET A 139 -17.12 9.12 13.06
C MET A 139 -17.81 7.77 12.79
N LEU A 140 -17.01 6.71 12.69
CA LEU A 140 -17.46 5.35 12.37
C LEU A 140 -17.63 4.48 13.64
N GLY A 141 -18.15 5.06 14.69
CA GLY A 141 -18.33 4.42 15.99
C GLY A 141 -17.21 4.73 16.98
N ALA A 142 -17.40 4.35 18.23
CA ALA A 142 -16.41 4.58 19.29
C ALA A 142 -15.17 3.70 19.06
N SER A 143 -13.96 4.28 19.20
CA SER A 143 -12.70 3.53 19.26
C SER A 143 -12.54 2.81 20.60
N LEU A 144 -11.62 1.84 20.66
CA LEU A 144 -11.27 1.12 21.88
C LEU A 144 -10.11 1.82 22.59
N VAL A 145 -10.40 2.62 23.62
CA VAL A 145 -9.37 3.33 24.40
C VAL A 145 -8.63 2.33 25.30
N LEU A 146 -7.31 2.28 25.17
CA LEU A 146 -6.44 1.35 25.91
C LEU A 146 -6.52 1.60 27.41
N GLY A 147 -6.68 0.51 28.18
CA GLY A 147 -6.78 0.57 29.63
C GLY A 147 -8.13 1.03 30.19
N THR A 148 -9.12 1.28 29.34
CA THR A 148 -10.48 1.66 29.74
C THR A 148 -11.53 0.65 29.30
N GLY A 149 -12.67 0.59 29.97
CA GLY A 149 -13.77 -0.32 29.60
C GLY A 149 -13.40 -1.80 29.57
N GLY A 150 -12.31 -2.20 30.24
CA GLY A 150 -11.79 -3.57 30.22
C GLY A 150 -10.99 -3.93 28.98
N TYR A 151 -10.79 -3.01 28.04
CA TYR A 151 -9.98 -3.26 26.85
C TYR A 151 -8.49 -3.13 27.16
N ASN A 152 -7.81 -4.24 27.24
CA ASN A 152 -6.34 -4.31 27.38
C ASN A 152 -5.83 -5.47 26.51
N PRO A 153 -5.28 -5.18 25.33
CA PRO A 153 -4.75 -6.21 24.45
C PRO A 153 -3.47 -6.87 24.97
N GLY A 154 -2.93 -6.44 26.12
CA GLY A 154 -1.68 -6.97 26.68
C GLY A 154 -0.43 -6.54 25.92
N CYS A 155 -0.53 -5.49 25.11
CA CYS A 155 0.49 -5.08 24.17
C CYS A 155 0.43 -3.56 23.95
N THR A 156 1.56 -2.94 23.61
CA THR A 156 1.70 -1.50 23.38
C THR A 156 2.01 -1.14 21.91
N ASP A 157 1.76 -2.05 20.98
CA ASP A 157 1.96 -1.84 19.54
C ASP A 157 1.09 -0.70 18.97
N MET A 158 -0.13 -0.53 19.49
CA MET A 158 -0.98 0.63 19.21
C MET A 158 -0.93 1.62 20.38
N ARG A 159 -1.11 2.91 20.10
CA ARG A 159 -1.01 3.99 21.09
C ARG A 159 -2.37 4.59 21.38
N ASN A 160 -2.68 4.81 22.65
CA ASN A 160 -3.86 5.48 23.19
C ASN A 160 -5.17 4.74 22.92
N GLU A 161 -5.46 4.40 21.69
CA GLU A 161 -6.72 3.80 21.24
C GLU A 161 -6.53 2.97 19.97
N VAL A 162 -7.48 2.09 19.71
CA VAL A 162 -7.53 1.25 18.50
C VAL A 162 -8.88 1.43 17.82
N GLY A 163 -8.83 1.86 16.60
CA GLY A 163 -9.98 2.02 15.70
C GLY A 163 -9.57 1.63 14.28
N ILE A 164 -9.53 2.59 13.34
CA ILE A 164 -9.04 2.36 11.99
C ILE A 164 -7.51 2.33 12.02
N THR A 165 -6.92 1.20 11.66
CA THR A 165 -5.46 0.97 11.69
C THR A 165 -4.88 0.56 10.35
N ALA A 166 -5.72 0.16 9.39
CA ALA A 166 -5.32 -0.15 8.02
C ALA A 166 -5.60 1.02 7.07
N THR A 167 -4.85 1.13 6.00
CA THR A 167 -5.17 2.04 4.89
C THR A 167 -6.47 1.61 4.22
N PRO A 168 -7.44 2.52 4.06
CA PRO A 168 -8.66 2.27 3.27
C PRO A 168 -8.35 1.99 1.80
N VAL A 169 -9.38 1.62 1.03
CA VAL A 169 -9.29 1.50 -0.43
C VAL A 169 -10.45 2.24 -1.10
N ILE A 170 -10.18 2.88 -2.24
CA ILE A 170 -11.16 3.66 -3.01
C ILE A 170 -11.50 2.91 -4.29
N SER A 171 -12.81 2.82 -4.59
CA SER A 171 -13.35 2.50 -5.91
C SER A 171 -13.76 3.79 -6.60
N LEU A 172 -12.99 4.25 -7.58
CA LEU A 172 -13.35 5.43 -8.39
C LEU A 172 -14.60 5.17 -9.24
N ALA A 173 -14.76 3.93 -9.73
CA ALA A 173 -15.90 3.55 -10.55
C ALA A 173 -17.23 3.62 -9.78
N ASP A 174 -17.19 3.32 -8.47
CA ASP A 174 -18.37 3.31 -7.61
C ASP A 174 -18.49 4.57 -6.76
N HIS A 175 -17.51 5.49 -6.84
CA HIS A 175 -17.39 6.69 -6.00
C HIS A 175 -17.43 6.37 -4.50
N LYS A 176 -16.78 5.27 -4.07
CA LYS A 176 -16.80 4.79 -2.69
C LYS A 176 -15.41 4.68 -2.09
N ILE A 177 -15.31 4.92 -0.79
CA ILE A 177 -14.17 4.56 0.04
C ILE A 177 -14.59 3.47 1.03
N PHE A 178 -13.80 2.39 1.08
CA PHE A 178 -14.03 1.27 1.99
C PHE A 178 -13.02 1.31 3.12
N VAL A 179 -13.49 1.16 4.35
CA VAL A 179 -12.67 1.28 5.55
C VAL A 179 -13.13 0.29 6.62
N VAL A 180 -12.20 -0.26 7.39
CA VAL A 180 -12.51 -1.13 8.53
C VAL A 180 -12.30 -0.36 9.83
N ALA A 181 -13.36 -0.23 10.62
CA ALA A 181 -13.34 0.39 11.93
C ALA A 181 -13.45 -0.69 13.03
N LYS A 182 -12.56 -0.66 14.03
CA LYS A 182 -12.67 -1.48 15.23
C LYS A 182 -13.46 -0.73 16.29
N VAL A 183 -14.57 -1.33 16.73
CA VAL A 183 -15.48 -0.78 17.72
C VAL A 183 -15.68 -1.77 18.89
N PRO A 184 -16.26 -1.37 20.05
CA PRO A 184 -16.49 -2.30 21.16
C PRO A 184 -17.25 -3.55 20.75
N GLY A 185 -16.60 -4.71 20.84
CA GLY A 185 -17.18 -6.02 20.55
C GLY A 185 -17.35 -6.35 19.06
N ASP A 186 -16.87 -5.50 18.14
CA ASP A 186 -17.03 -5.74 16.70
C ASP A 186 -15.87 -5.13 15.87
N GLN A 187 -15.78 -5.56 14.62
CA GLN A 187 -15.01 -4.89 13.56
C GLN A 187 -15.93 -4.72 12.36
N GLN A 188 -16.01 -3.52 11.82
CA GLN A 188 -17.03 -3.13 10.86
C GLN A 188 -16.39 -2.66 9.55
N LEU A 189 -16.82 -3.26 8.44
CA LEU A 189 -16.51 -2.76 7.10
C LEU A 189 -17.56 -1.72 6.73
N HIS A 190 -17.09 -0.50 6.50
CA HIS A 190 -17.86 0.64 6.04
C HIS A 190 -17.62 0.91 4.56
N ALA A 191 -18.63 1.37 3.86
CA ALA A 191 -18.56 1.92 2.52
C ALA A 191 -19.18 3.31 2.52
N LEU A 192 -18.37 4.35 2.24
CA LEU A 192 -18.79 5.74 2.27
C LEU A 192 -18.71 6.36 0.88
N ASP A 193 -19.63 7.26 0.57
CA ASP A 193 -19.56 8.09 -0.63
C ASP A 193 -18.36 9.05 -0.56
N LEU A 194 -17.59 9.17 -1.63
CA LEU A 194 -16.36 9.97 -1.67
C LEU A 194 -16.61 11.47 -1.49
N ALA A 195 -17.73 11.97 -2.00
CA ALA A 195 -18.02 13.41 -2.01
C ALA A 195 -18.63 13.88 -0.70
N THR A 196 -19.44 13.05 -0.04
CA THR A 196 -20.23 13.44 1.13
C THR A 196 -19.81 12.76 2.42
N GLY A 197 -19.11 11.62 2.33
CA GLY A 197 -18.78 10.76 3.46
C GLY A 197 -19.99 10.04 4.06
N ASP A 198 -21.13 10.04 3.39
CA ASP A 198 -22.32 9.34 3.87
C ASP A 198 -22.17 7.82 3.68
N GLU A 199 -22.72 7.05 4.62
CA GLU A 199 -22.79 5.59 4.51
C GLU A 199 -23.67 5.22 3.32
N VAL A 200 -23.17 4.29 2.49
CA VAL A 200 -24.01 3.73 1.43
C VAL A 200 -24.97 2.69 1.99
N THR A 201 -26.06 2.43 1.29
CA THR A 201 -27.06 1.45 1.68
C THR A 201 -26.42 0.08 1.90
N GLY A 202 -26.70 -0.54 3.03
CA GLY A 202 -26.14 -1.84 3.43
C GLY A 202 -24.85 -1.76 4.25
N SER A 203 -24.24 -0.59 4.37
CA SER A 203 -23.10 -0.30 5.24
C SER A 203 -23.55 0.20 6.62
N PRO A 204 -22.82 -0.10 7.73
CA PRO A 204 -21.69 -1.04 7.79
C PRO A 204 -22.12 -2.52 7.94
N VAL A 205 -21.16 -3.44 7.71
CA VAL A 205 -21.32 -4.86 8.01
C VAL A 205 -20.25 -5.35 8.98
N SER A 206 -20.62 -6.27 9.89
CA SER A 206 -19.66 -6.88 10.82
C SER A 206 -18.72 -7.84 10.10
N VAL A 207 -17.41 -7.67 10.27
CA VAL A 207 -16.39 -8.53 9.65
C VAL A 207 -16.26 -9.84 10.44
N GLY A 208 -16.19 -10.97 9.72
CA GLY A 208 -15.94 -12.30 10.28
C GLY A 208 -17.12 -12.94 11.01
N LYS A 209 -18.15 -12.17 11.36
CA LYS A 209 -19.30 -12.66 12.17
C LYS A 209 -20.13 -13.74 11.46
N MET A 210 -20.24 -13.68 10.16
CA MET A 210 -21.02 -14.65 9.36
C MET A 210 -20.22 -15.90 8.97
N ALA A 211 -18.91 -15.90 9.18
CA ALA A 211 -18.04 -16.99 8.72
C ALA A 211 -18.05 -18.22 9.66
N MET A 212 -18.75 -18.20 10.80
CA MET A 212 -18.72 -19.24 11.85
C MET A 212 -17.28 -19.65 12.22
N THR A 213 -16.36 -18.70 12.17
CA THR A 213 -14.93 -18.89 12.42
C THR A 213 -14.60 -18.56 13.88
N ALA A 214 -13.42 -18.99 14.35
CA ALA A 214 -12.85 -18.59 15.65
C ALA A 214 -12.32 -17.14 15.61
N PHE A 215 -12.98 -16.24 14.89
CA PHE A 215 -12.63 -14.84 14.84
C PHE A 215 -13.15 -14.11 16.07
N ASP A 216 -12.22 -13.56 16.86
CA ASP A 216 -12.56 -12.70 18.00
C ASP A 216 -12.22 -11.24 17.64
N PRO A 217 -13.22 -10.34 17.52
CA PRO A 217 -12.99 -8.96 17.15
C PRO A 217 -12.16 -8.18 18.18
N GLN A 218 -12.04 -8.65 19.43
CA GLN A 218 -11.21 -8.00 20.44
C GLN A 218 -9.72 -8.37 20.27
N ILE A 219 -9.43 -9.64 19.98
CA ILE A 219 -8.05 -10.16 19.83
C ILE A 219 -7.48 -9.77 18.47
N HIS A 220 -8.26 -9.94 17.40
CA HIS A 220 -7.78 -9.71 16.04
C HIS A 220 -7.62 -8.22 15.73
N LEU A 221 -6.57 -7.91 14.95
CA LEU A 221 -6.23 -6.56 14.51
C LEU A 221 -6.09 -6.55 12.98
N ASN A 222 -6.85 -5.68 12.32
CA ASN A 222 -6.64 -5.34 10.92
C ASN A 222 -5.56 -4.25 10.83
N ARG A 223 -4.36 -4.62 10.41
CA ARG A 223 -3.22 -3.69 10.20
C ARG A 223 -2.78 -3.65 8.74
N ALA A 224 -2.82 -4.79 8.05
CA ALA A 224 -2.59 -4.85 6.62
C ALA A 224 -3.63 -4.00 5.88
N SER A 225 -3.17 -3.14 4.96
CA SER A 225 -4.03 -2.28 4.16
C SER A 225 -4.99 -3.09 3.29
N LEU A 226 -6.17 -2.55 3.03
CA LEU A 226 -7.21 -3.22 2.25
C LEU A 226 -6.77 -3.38 0.78
N LEU A 227 -7.27 -4.44 0.14
CA LEU A 227 -7.09 -4.67 -1.30
C LEU A 227 -8.47 -4.73 -1.96
N LEU A 228 -8.70 -3.89 -2.97
CA LEU A 228 -9.83 -4.03 -3.89
C LEU A 228 -9.35 -4.73 -5.16
N LEU A 229 -9.86 -5.93 -5.41
CA LEU A 229 -9.50 -6.75 -6.56
C LEU A 229 -10.75 -7.38 -7.18
N ASN A 230 -11.01 -7.08 -8.46
CA ASN A 230 -12.12 -7.65 -9.22
C ASN A 230 -13.49 -7.54 -8.52
N GLY A 231 -13.76 -6.38 -7.88
CA GLY A 231 -15.00 -6.12 -7.17
C GLY A 231 -15.10 -6.76 -5.77
N VAL A 232 -14.00 -7.33 -5.26
CA VAL A 232 -13.92 -7.91 -3.91
C VAL A 232 -12.94 -7.12 -3.04
N ILE A 233 -13.36 -6.77 -1.82
CA ILE A 233 -12.54 -6.12 -0.81
C ILE A 233 -11.95 -7.21 0.07
N TYR A 234 -10.62 -7.35 0.05
CA TYR A 234 -9.88 -8.29 0.89
C TYR A 234 -9.33 -7.60 2.14
N ILE A 235 -9.56 -8.24 3.31
CA ILE A 235 -9.23 -7.72 4.63
C ILE A 235 -8.39 -8.76 5.37
N GLY A 236 -7.12 -8.42 5.64
CA GLY A 236 -6.17 -9.29 6.35
C GLY A 236 -6.12 -9.00 7.85
N TYR A 237 -6.02 -10.04 8.67
CA TYR A 237 -5.98 -9.94 10.12
C TYR A 237 -4.77 -10.65 10.74
N GLY A 238 -4.22 -10.02 11.76
CA GLY A 238 -3.35 -10.61 12.75
C GLY A 238 -3.93 -10.44 14.16
N SER A 239 -3.06 -10.24 15.15
CA SER A 239 -3.48 -9.92 16.52
C SER A 239 -2.69 -8.71 17.07
N HIS A 240 -2.75 -8.49 18.37
CA HIS A 240 -1.90 -7.53 19.06
C HIS A 240 -0.69 -8.26 19.66
N CYS A 241 0.53 -8.04 19.15
CA CYS A 241 1.78 -8.61 19.66
C CYS A 241 1.69 -10.12 19.98
N ASP A 242 1.08 -10.92 19.13
CA ASP A 242 0.86 -12.35 19.37
C ASP A 242 0.03 -12.72 20.62
N VAL A 243 -0.71 -11.77 21.18
CA VAL A 243 -1.52 -12.01 22.37
C VAL A 243 -2.80 -12.77 22.02
N GLY A 244 -3.17 -13.74 22.89
CA GLY A 244 -4.38 -14.55 22.78
C GLY A 244 -4.22 -15.75 21.82
N ALA A 245 -5.27 -16.56 21.79
CA ALA A 245 -5.39 -17.65 20.82
C ALA A 245 -5.97 -17.07 19.52
N TYR A 246 -5.13 -16.90 18.51
CA TYR A 246 -5.53 -16.32 17.24
C TYR A 246 -5.02 -17.11 16.03
N HIS A 247 -5.61 -16.83 14.90
CA HIS A 247 -5.17 -17.23 13.57
C HIS A 247 -5.06 -16.00 12.68
N GLY A 248 -4.23 -16.05 11.65
CA GLY A 248 -4.33 -15.09 10.56
C GLY A 248 -5.59 -15.38 9.73
N TRP A 249 -6.38 -14.36 9.49
CA TRP A 249 -7.59 -14.46 8.68
C TRP A 249 -7.53 -13.54 7.48
N LEU A 250 -8.03 -14.01 6.34
CA LEU A 250 -8.34 -13.20 5.17
C LEU A 250 -9.82 -13.35 4.86
N TYR A 251 -10.54 -12.21 4.81
CA TYR A 251 -11.94 -12.15 4.40
C TYR A 251 -12.08 -11.37 3.11
N GLY A 252 -12.89 -11.87 2.18
CA GLY A 252 -13.29 -11.17 0.96
C GLY A 252 -14.76 -10.79 1.00
N TYR A 253 -15.05 -9.51 0.79
CA TYR A 253 -16.40 -8.95 0.73
C TYR A 253 -16.67 -8.38 -0.65
N ASP A 254 -17.82 -8.68 -1.24
CA ASP A 254 -18.28 -8.05 -2.47
C ASP A 254 -18.43 -6.53 -2.30
N ALA A 255 -17.82 -5.74 -3.15
CA ALA A 255 -17.76 -4.28 -3.02
C ALA A 255 -19.11 -3.58 -3.27
N GLN A 256 -20.08 -4.25 -3.92
CA GLN A 256 -21.40 -3.69 -4.20
C GLN A 256 -22.39 -4.00 -3.09
N THR A 257 -22.37 -5.24 -2.60
CA THR A 257 -23.38 -5.76 -1.67
C THR A 257 -22.90 -5.86 -0.23
N LEU A 258 -21.59 -5.74 0.01
CA LEU A 258 -20.90 -6.00 1.27
C LEU A 258 -21.16 -7.40 1.84
N GLN A 259 -21.53 -8.35 0.98
CA GLN A 259 -21.69 -9.75 1.36
C GLN A 259 -20.33 -10.42 1.47
N LEU A 260 -20.15 -11.27 2.48
CA LEU A 260 -18.97 -12.13 2.59
C LEU A 260 -18.96 -13.13 1.43
N VAL A 261 -17.93 -13.13 0.62
CA VAL A 261 -17.79 -13.99 -0.56
C VAL A 261 -16.65 -14.99 -0.47
N SER A 262 -15.64 -14.74 0.38
CA SER A 262 -14.56 -15.71 0.59
C SER A 262 -13.91 -15.57 1.96
N THR A 263 -13.33 -16.69 2.45
CA THR A 263 -12.56 -16.73 3.69
C THR A 263 -11.33 -17.62 3.51
N TYR A 264 -10.25 -17.26 4.23
CA TYR A 264 -9.05 -18.07 4.32
C TYR A 264 -8.46 -17.96 5.72
N ASN A 265 -8.04 -19.11 6.31
CA ASN A 265 -7.31 -19.19 7.55
C ASN A 265 -5.87 -19.61 7.25
N THR A 266 -4.88 -18.84 7.72
CA THR A 266 -3.46 -19.13 7.48
C THR A 266 -2.94 -20.35 8.22
N THR A 267 -3.59 -20.73 9.34
CA THR A 267 -3.17 -21.84 10.21
C THR A 267 -4.36 -22.67 10.68
N PRO A 268 -5.10 -23.33 9.76
CA PRO A 268 -6.40 -23.95 10.07
C PRO A 268 -6.34 -25.07 11.12
N THR A 269 -5.25 -25.81 11.19
CA THR A 269 -5.02 -26.88 12.16
C THR A 269 -3.93 -26.55 13.18
N GLY A 270 -3.40 -25.33 13.11
CA GLY A 270 -2.31 -24.82 13.93
C GLY A 270 -2.69 -23.61 14.78
N THR A 271 -1.74 -22.71 14.97
CA THR A 271 -1.90 -21.48 15.77
C THR A 271 -1.13 -20.32 15.15
N LYS A 272 -1.54 -19.07 15.45
CA LYS A 272 -0.91 -17.82 15.00
C LYS A 272 -0.99 -17.64 13.47
N GLY A 273 0.10 -17.27 12.81
CA GLY A 273 0.13 -17.05 11.37
C GLY A 273 -0.48 -15.70 10.97
N ALA A 274 -0.17 -14.64 11.70
CA ALA A 274 -0.71 -13.31 11.48
C ALA A 274 -0.37 -12.72 10.10
N ILE A 275 -1.31 -12.00 9.50
CA ILE A 275 -1.07 -11.15 8.33
C ILE A 275 -0.69 -9.76 8.85
N TRP A 276 0.59 -9.60 9.27
CA TRP A 276 1.09 -8.36 9.87
C TRP A 276 1.28 -7.23 8.87
N GLN A 277 2.10 -7.43 7.92
CA GLN A 277 2.53 -6.60 6.79
C GLN A 277 2.89 -5.14 7.12
N SER A 278 3.09 -4.78 8.39
CA SER A 278 3.55 -3.44 8.84
C SER A 278 2.83 -2.26 8.18
N GLY A 279 1.52 -2.40 7.96
CA GLY A 279 0.72 -1.42 7.24
C GLY A 279 0.76 -1.51 5.71
N VAL A 280 1.67 -2.30 5.13
CA VAL A 280 1.65 -2.59 3.69
C VAL A 280 0.44 -3.46 3.36
N GLY A 281 -0.21 -3.18 2.25
CA GLY A 281 -1.41 -3.92 1.82
C GLY A 281 -1.09 -5.32 1.29
N LEU A 282 -2.13 -6.15 1.24
CA LEU A 282 -2.14 -7.34 0.39
C LEU A 282 -1.85 -6.93 -1.04
N SER A 283 -0.98 -7.66 -1.76
CA SER A 283 -0.67 -7.35 -3.15
C SER A 283 -1.40 -8.27 -4.13
N SER A 284 -1.45 -7.88 -5.40
CA SER A 284 -2.10 -8.65 -6.46
C SER A 284 -1.47 -8.37 -7.82
N ASP A 285 -1.47 -9.40 -8.67
CA ASP A 285 -1.16 -9.31 -10.11
C ASP A 285 -2.40 -9.03 -11.00
N GLY A 286 -3.54 -8.75 -10.37
CA GLY A 286 -4.84 -8.60 -11.05
C GLY A 286 -5.70 -9.85 -11.00
N THR A 287 -5.17 -10.99 -10.57
CA THR A 287 -5.86 -12.28 -10.49
C THR A 287 -5.80 -12.88 -9.10
N ASP A 288 -4.60 -13.02 -8.56
CA ASP A 288 -4.32 -13.66 -7.28
C ASP A 288 -4.00 -12.63 -6.18
N VAL A 289 -4.17 -13.05 -4.94
CA VAL A 289 -3.78 -12.27 -3.75
C VAL A 289 -2.47 -12.82 -3.20
N LEU A 290 -1.49 -11.94 -2.96
CA LEU A 290 -0.22 -12.28 -2.33
C LEU A 290 -0.11 -11.62 -0.97
N MET A 291 0.51 -12.33 -0.02
CA MET A 291 0.75 -11.83 1.34
C MET A 291 1.97 -12.46 1.97
N THR A 292 2.50 -11.82 3.00
CA THR A 292 3.42 -12.43 3.95
C THR A 292 2.66 -12.83 5.21
N VAL A 293 2.96 -14.00 5.73
CA VAL A 293 2.42 -14.54 6.98
C VAL A 293 3.53 -14.57 8.01
N GLY A 294 3.28 -14.03 9.19
CA GLY A 294 4.21 -14.02 10.30
C GLY A 294 4.33 -15.39 10.99
N ASN A 295 4.94 -15.38 12.18
CA ASN A 295 5.18 -16.59 12.97
C ASN A 295 3.90 -17.39 13.20
N GLY A 296 4.03 -18.72 13.24
CA GLY A 296 2.91 -19.64 13.43
C GLY A 296 3.27 -21.07 13.05
N THR A 297 2.31 -21.95 13.17
CA THR A 297 2.45 -23.33 12.71
C THR A 297 2.71 -23.36 11.21
N SER A 298 3.64 -24.23 10.78
CA SER A 298 4.08 -24.31 9.38
C SER A 298 4.75 -25.67 9.09
N GLY A 299 5.07 -25.92 7.81
CA GLY A 299 5.85 -27.08 7.38
C GLY A 299 5.07 -28.38 7.18
N ASP A 300 3.73 -28.35 7.28
CA ASP A 300 2.84 -29.49 7.08
C ASP A 300 2.01 -29.41 5.78
N GLY A 301 2.18 -28.33 5.02
CA GLY A 301 1.44 -28.08 3.76
C GLY A 301 0.05 -27.46 3.95
N GLU A 302 -0.47 -27.38 5.18
CA GLU A 302 -1.76 -26.77 5.50
C GLU A 302 -1.59 -25.43 6.21
N ASN A 303 -0.63 -25.35 7.14
CA ASN A 303 -0.38 -24.19 7.97
C ASN A 303 0.74 -23.32 7.38
N MET A 304 0.48 -22.02 7.19
CA MET A 304 1.32 -21.10 6.43
C MET A 304 2.12 -20.12 7.31
N GLY A 305 2.41 -20.44 8.56
CA GLY A 305 3.29 -19.59 9.40
C GLY A 305 4.64 -19.35 8.74
N ASN A 306 5.15 -18.12 8.76
CA ASN A 306 6.42 -17.69 8.13
C ASN A 306 6.53 -18.06 6.63
N ASN A 307 5.44 -17.87 5.90
CA ASN A 307 5.40 -18.06 4.45
C ASN A 307 5.11 -16.77 3.70
N VAL A 308 5.63 -16.66 2.48
CA VAL A 308 5.04 -15.85 1.43
C VAL A 308 4.01 -16.74 0.74
N VAL A 309 2.77 -16.26 0.61
CA VAL A 309 1.64 -17.06 0.13
C VAL A 309 0.97 -16.38 -1.05
N ARG A 310 0.65 -17.17 -2.08
CA ARG A 310 -0.17 -16.79 -3.22
C ARG A 310 -1.49 -17.53 -3.16
N LEU A 311 -2.59 -16.80 -3.17
CA LEU A 311 -3.95 -17.31 -3.08
C LEU A 311 -4.72 -17.00 -4.34
N THR A 312 -5.30 -18.02 -4.96
CA THR A 312 -6.23 -17.88 -6.10
C THR A 312 -7.66 -17.90 -5.58
N PRO A 313 -8.48 -16.84 -5.80
CA PRO A 313 -9.91 -16.86 -5.49
C PRO A 313 -10.65 -17.98 -6.24
N SER A 314 -11.44 -18.78 -5.53
CA SER A 314 -12.20 -19.90 -6.11
C SER A 314 -13.56 -20.04 -5.43
N GLY A 315 -14.56 -19.32 -5.92
CA GLY A 315 -15.88 -19.25 -5.30
C GLY A 315 -15.81 -18.70 -3.89
N ALA A 316 -16.37 -19.42 -2.91
CA ALA A 316 -16.34 -19.04 -1.50
C ALA A 316 -14.99 -19.35 -0.78
N SER A 317 -14.02 -19.91 -1.49
CA SER A 317 -12.72 -20.32 -0.95
C SER A 317 -11.57 -19.56 -1.60
N MET A 318 -10.41 -19.57 -0.93
CA MET A 318 -9.13 -19.15 -1.47
C MET A 318 -8.22 -20.37 -1.50
N ILE A 319 -7.62 -20.66 -2.64
CA ILE A 319 -6.74 -21.82 -2.83
C ILE A 319 -5.29 -21.35 -2.79
N VAL A 320 -4.45 -21.99 -1.97
CA VAL A 320 -3.00 -21.77 -2.01
C VAL A 320 -2.48 -22.30 -3.33
N SER A 321 -2.17 -21.43 -4.27
CA SER A 321 -1.64 -21.77 -5.60
C SER A 321 -0.12 -21.84 -5.60
N ALA A 322 0.56 -21.10 -4.71
CA ALA A 322 1.99 -21.19 -4.46
C ALA A 322 2.32 -20.66 -3.05
N HIS A 323 3.40 -21.15 -2.46
CA HIS A 323 3.95 -20.59 -1.24
C HIS A 323 5.46 -20.80 -1.16
N TYR A 324 6.13 -19.95 -0.37
CA TYR A 324 7.53 -20.09 0.00
C TYR A 324 7.64 -20.09 1.51
N GLN A 325 8.12 -21.23 2.07
CA GLN A 325 8.41 -21.35 3.50
C GLN A 325 9.77 -20.71 3.78
N SER A 326 9.77 -19.62 4.57
CA SER A 326 11.02 -19.05 5.06
C SER A 326 11.68 -19.96 6.10
N HIS A 327 13.01 -19.86 6.20
CA HIS A 327 13.80 -20.58 7.19
C HIS A 327 13.77 -19.94 8.59
N VAL A 328 13.15 -18.76 8.73
CA VAL A 328 13.08 -18.04 10.01
C VAL A 328 12.21 -18.78 11.02
N SER A 329 12.51 -18.59 12.29
CA SER A 329 11.80 -19.22 13.40
C SER A 329 11.67 -18.28 14.59
N GLY A 330 10.86 -18.66 15.56
CA GLY A 330 10.58 -17.82 16.72
C GLY A 330 9.78 -16.58 16.32
N ASP A 331 10.11 -15.43 16.89
CA ASP A 331 9.47 -14.14 16.64
C ASP A 331 10.12 -13.36 15.46
N ASN A 332 10.75 -14.07 14.52
CA ASN A 332 11.31 -13.48 13.31
C ASN A 332 10.27 -13.47 12.18
N ASP A 333 9.26 -12.63 12.33
CA ASP A 333 8.15 -12.56 11.38
C ASP A 333 8.57 -12.12 9.98
N LEU A 334 7.94 -12.70 8.95
CA LEU A 334 7.81 -12.07 7.65
C LEU A 334 6.73 -10.98 7.75
N GLN A 335 7.13 -9.71 7.70
CA GLN A 335 6.21 -8.61 7.99
C GLN A 335 6.24 -7.44 7.01
N SER A 336 7.11 -7.46 6.01
CA SER A 336 7.26 -6.35 5.06
C SER A 336 6.13 -6.22 4.03
N GLY A 337 5.22 -7.20 3.97
CA GLY A 337 4.34 -7.40 2.83
C GLY A 337 5.07 -8.06 1.65
N ALA A 338 4.30 -8.56 0.68
CA ALA A 338 4.80 -9.08 -0.59
C ALA A 338 4.66 -7.98 -1.66
N VAL A 339 5.78 -7.50 -2.20
CA VAL A 339 5.81 -6.45 -3.22
C VAL A 339 6.17 -7.06 -4.57
N MET A 340 5.30 -6.89 -5.56
CA MET A 340 5.56 -7.36 -6.92
C MET A 340 6.44 -6.35 -7.66
N LEU A 341 7.49 -6.84 -8.33
CA LEU A 341 8.46 -5.99 -9.00
C LEU A 341 8.06 -5.73 -10.47
N GLY A 342 6.86 -5.20 -10.67
CA GLY A 342 6.33 -4.80 -11.97
C GLY A 342 6.38 -5.95 -12.99
N THR A 343 6.91 -5.67 -14.19
CA THR A 343 7.01 -6.64 -15.29
C THR A 343 8.19 -7.61 -15.18
N THR A 344 8.96 -7.58 -14.08
CA THR A 344 10.14 -8.46 -13.93
C THR A 344 9.78 -9.92 -13.67
N GLY A 345 8.52 -10.23 -13.39
CA GLY A 345 8.07 -11.57 -13.03
C GLY A 345 8.54 -12.04 -11.66
N GLN A 346 8.79 -11.10 -10.74
CA GLN A 346 9.34 -11.34 -9.41
C GLN A 346 8.52 -10.69 -8.31
N VAL A 347 8.66 -11.25 -7.11
CA VAL A 347 8.11 -10.74 -5.85
C VAL A 347 9.22 -10.62 -4.84
N VAL A 348 9.20 -9.57 -4.03
CA VAL A 348 10.10 -9.42 -2.88
C VAL A 348 9.30 -9.47 -1.58
N GLY A 349 9.85 -10.14 -0.57
CA GLY A 349 9.36 -10.15 0.80
C GLY A 349 10.52 -10.12 1.78
N GLY A 350 10.23 -9.89 3.05
CA GLY A 350 11.24 -9.85 4.10
C GLY A 350 10.65 -9.68 5.49
N GLY A 351 11.49 -9.54 6.48
CA GLY A 351 11.04 -9.47 7.86
C GLY A 351 12.08 -9.02 8.87
N LYS A 352 11.88 -9.43 10.11
CA LYS A 352 12.67 -9.00 11.27
C LYS A 352 14.12 -9.45 11.21
N ASP A 353 14.44 -10.51 10.49
CA ASP A 353 15.80 -11.05 10.41
C ASP A 353 16.68 -10.38 9.34
N GLY A 354 16.14 -9.40 8.59
CA GLY A 354 16.86 -8.67 7.54
C GLY A 354 17.03 -9.45 6.24
N ASP A 355 16.29 -10.53 6.05
CA ASP A 355 16.27 -11.25 4.77
C ASP A 355 15.46 -10.49 3.72
N VAL A 356 16.06 -10.29 2.56
CA VAL A 356 15.40 -9.85 1.34
C VAL A 356 15.22 -11.09 0.46
N LEU A 357 14.01 -11.59 0.39
CA LEU A 357 13.62 -12.79 -0.37
C LEU A 357 13.17 -12.36 -1.76
N LEU A 358 13.94 -12.67 -2.80
CA LEU A 358 13.53 -12.50 -4.19
C LEU A 358 12.95 -13.83 -4.68
N LEU A 359 11.68 -13.83 -5.04
CA LEU A 359 10.92 -15.01 -5.43
C LEU A 359 10.39 -14.86 -6.85
N GLY A 360 10.14 -15.98 -7.54
CA GLY A 360 9.38 -16.01 -8.78
C GLY A 360 7.92 -15.61 -8.52
N ALA A 361 7.33 -14.73 -9.33
CA ALA A 361 5.98 -14.24 -9.09
C ALA A 361 4.91 -15.32 -9.24
N SER A 362 5.09 -16.28 -10.16
CA SER A 362 4.10 -17.33 -10.45
C SER A 362 4.16 -18.53 -9.50
N ASP A 363 5.37 -18.91 -9.08
CA ASP A 363 5.63 -20.16 -8.36
C ASP A 363 6.18 -19.96 -6.95
N LEU A 364 6.48 -18.73 -6.58
CA LEU A 364 7.15 -18.32 -5.34
C LEU A 364 8.45 -19.08 -5.04
N SER A 365 9.08 -19.67 -6.06
CA SER A 365 10.39 -20.32 -5.89
C SER A 365 11.46 -19.26 -5.58
N LEU A 366 12.35 -19.57 -4.64
CA LEU A 366 13.44 -18.69 -4.26
C LEU A 366 14.41 -18.50 -5.44
N ARG A 367 14.59 -17.26 -5.87
CA ARG A 367 15.58 -16.84 -6.87
C ARG A 367 16.86 -16.39 -6.20
N GLN A 368 16.73 -15.57 -5.16
CA GLN A 368 17.87 -15.08 -4.39
C GLN A 368 17.46 -14.74 -2.97
N LEU A 369 18.36 -14.96 -2.03
CA LEU A 369 18.29 -14.43 -0.68
C LEU A 369 19.45 -13.45 -0.50
N VAL A 370 19.12 -12.20 -0.16
CA VAL A 370 20.10 -11.18 0.19
C VAL A 370 19.94 -10.86 1.66
N LYS A 371 20.98 -11.07 2.45
CA LYS A 371 20.99 -10.72 3.86
C LYS A 371 21.45 -9.28 4.02
N ILE A 372 20.61 -8.46 4.66
CA ILE A 372 20.98 -7.12 5.15
C ILE A 372 20.71 -7.08 6.64
N GLU A 373 21.45 -6.26 7.38
CA GLU A 373 21.27 -6.16 8.82
C GLU A 373 20.03 -5.35 9.16
N GLY A 374 19.33 -5.72 10.23
CA GLY A 374 18.18 -5.00 10.79
C GLY A 374 16.83 -5.41 10.23
N GLU A 375 15.79 -4.96 10.93
CA GLU A 375 14.40 -5.30 10.67
C GLU A 375 13.85 -4.55 9.45
N LEU A 376 13.18 -5.28 8.56
CA LEU A 376 12.53 -4.77 7.35
C LEU A 376 11.03 -4.70 7.53
N ASN A 377 10.45 -3.51 7.30
CA ASN A 377 9.01 -3.29 7.38
C ASN A 377 8.37 -2.98 6.02
N SER A 378 9.15 -2.59 5.03
CA SER A 378 8.62 -2.31 3.69
C SER A 378 9.73 -2.26 2.65
N PHE A 379 9.31 -2.30 1.38
CA PHE A 379 10.16 -2.06 0.21
C PHE A 379 9.52 -0.99 -0.68
N ALA A 380 10.31 -0.39 -1.57
CA ALA A 380 9.78 0.35 -2.71
C ALA A 380 10.47 -0.13 -3.99
N PHE A 381 9.69 -0.21 -5.06
CA PHE A 381 10.18 -0.59 -6.37
C PHE A 381 9.92 0.54 -7.37
N TRP A 382 10.97 0.95 -8.08
CA TRP A 382 10.93 2.02 -9.06
C TRP A 382 11.47 1.56 -10.41
N ASN A 383 10.64 1.65 -11.44
CA ASN A 383 11.06 1.42 -12.82
C ASN A 383 11.30 2.78 -13.48
N GLY A 384 12.41 3.43 -13.13
CA GLY A 384 12.74 4.77 -13.55
C GLY A 384 13.95 4.85 -14.48
N SER A 385 14.54 6.04 -14.57
CA SER A 385 15.69 6.33 -15.45
C SER A 385 16.94 5.49 -15.17
N ALA A 386 17.05 4.94 -13.96
CA ALA A 386 18.18 4.11 -13.54
C ALA A 386 17.95 2.60 -13.78
N GLY A 387 16.84 2.22 -14.43
CA GLY A 387 16.36 0.86 -14.59
C GLY A 387 15.54 0.38 -13.38
N PRO A 388 15.04 -0.87 -13.42
CA PRO A 388 14.27 -1.47 -12.32
C PRO A 388 15.10 -1.49 -11.03
N THR A 389 14.64 -0.79 -10.02
CA THR A 389 15.38 -0.55 -8.77
C THR A 389 14.53 -0.85 -7.55
N LEU A 390 15.07 -1.65 -6.62
CA LEU A 390 14.47 -1.95 -5.32
C LEU A 390 15.18 -1.16 -4.22
N PHE A 391 14.41 -0.60 -3.30
CA PHE A 391 14.91 0.07 -2.11
C PHE A 391 14.46 -0.67 -0.85
N ALA A 392 15.39 -0.80 0.11
CA ALA A 392 15.16 -1.37 1.43
C ALA A 392 15.88 -0.53 2.48
N TRP A 393 15.19 -0.18 3.58
CA TRP A 393 15.80 0.61 4.64
C TRP A 393 15.50 -0.02 6.00
N PRO A 394 16.40 -0.85 6.50
CA PRO A 394 16.20 -1.56 7.76
C PRO A 394 16.37 -0.65 8.97
N SER A 395 15.78 -1.06 10.09
CA SER A 395 15.93 -0.41 11.38
C SER A 395 17.39 -0.42 11.85
N GLY A 396 17.92 0.74 12.21
CA GLY A 396 19.28 0.92 12.74
C GLY A 396 20.41 0.90 11.71
N PHE A 397 20.11 0.69 10.43
CA PHE A 397 21.12 0.51 9.38
C PHE A 397 20.90 1.45 8.18
N ALA A 398 21.80 1.34 7.20
CA ALA A 398 21.80 2.18 6.00
C ALA A 398 20.63 1.86 5.05
N LEU A 399 20.21 2.84 4.27
CA LEU A 399 19.35 2.64 3.10
C LEU A 399 20.13 1.86 2.03
N HIS A 400 19.51 0.83 1.49
CA HIS A 400 20.04 0.01 0.40
C HIS A 400 19.30 0.28 -0.91
N GLN A 401 20.05 0.30 -2.00
CA GLN A 401 19.58 0.38 -3.38
C GLN A 401 20.09 -0.82 -4.16
N PHE A 402 19.17 -1.56 -4.81
CA PHE A 402 19.49 -2.73 -5.64
C PHE A 402 18.96 -2.52 -7.06
N LEU A 403 19.77 -2.85 -8.06
CA LEU A 403 19.29 -3.06 -9.43
C LEU A 403 18.62 -4.43 -9.52
N VAL A 404 17.43 -4.48 -10.12
CA VAL A 404 16.69 -5.72 -10.38
C VAL A 404 16.90 -6.10 -11.84
N ALA A 405 17.63 -7.17 -12.09
CA ALA A 405 17.90 -7.63 -13.45
C ALA A 405 18.08 -9.15 -13.47
N ASP A 406 17.61 -9.82 -14.52
CA ASP A 406 17.83 -11.23 -14.82
C ASP A 406 17.57 -12.18 -13.63
N GLY A 407 16.52 -11.90 -12.86
CA GLY A 407 16.17 -12.72 -11.71
C GLY A 407 17.06 -12.51 -10.48
N SER A 408 17.80 -11.40 -10.41
CA SER A 408 18.72 -11.09 -9.32
C SER A 408 18.63 -9.66 -8.83
N LEU A 409 19.05 -9.45 -7.58
CA LEU A 409 19.29 -8.16 -6.95
C LEU A 409 20.79 -7.92 -6.92
N THR A 410 21.24 -6.85 -7.57
CA THR A 410 22.64 -6.42 -7.53
C THR A 410 22.75 -5.12 -6.73
N ALA A 411 23.57 -5.09 -5.68
CA ALA A 411 23.79 -3.89 -4.89
C ALA A 411 24.31 -2.74 -5.77
N LYS A 412 23.63 -1.60 -5.72
CA LYS A 412 23.95 -0.39 -6.50
C LYS A 412 24.53 0.72 -5.63
N GLY A 413 24.09 0.81 -4.39
CA GLY A 413 24.56 1.81 -3.44
C GLY A 413 23.88 1.70 -2.09
N THR A 414 24.45 2.39 -1.11
CA THR A 414 23.90 2.54 0.23
C THR A 414 24.00 3.99 0.67
N ASN A 415 23.14 4.41 1.59
CA ASN A 415 23.22 5.71 2.24
C ASN A 415 23.16 5.54 3.76
N GLY A 416 24.21 5.96 4.44
CA GLY A 416 24.34 5.96 5.91
C GLY A 416 24.27 7.35 6.53
N GLU A 417 23.84 8.38 5.79
CA GLU A 417 23.68 9.76 6.32
C GLU A 417 22.81 9.78 7.56
N ARG A 418 21.75 8.96 7.52
CA ARG A 418 20.88 8.74 8.67
C ARG A 418 20.44 7.28 8.71
N THR A 419 20.29 6.75 9.93
CA THR A 419 19.68 5.44 10.16
C THR A 419 18.37 5.62 10.91
N PRO A 420 17.25 5.02 10.44
CA PRO A 420 15.99 5.09 11.17
C PRO A 420 16.11 4.28 12.47
N SER A 421 15.52 4.75 13.56
CA SER A 421 15.35 3.90 14.74
C SER A 421 14.20 2.89 14.50
N HIS A 422 13.92 2.03 15.48
CA HIS A 422 12.84 1.04 15.40
C HIS A 422 11.45 1.73 15.32
N PRO A 423 10.55 1.33 14.39
CA PRO A 423 10.54 0.13 13.55
C PRO A 423 11.10 0.29 12.13
N SER A 424 11.91 1.19 11.79
CA SER A 424 12.45 1.53 10.46
C SER A 424 11.73 2.68 9.75
N SER A 425 11.98 2.86 8.46
CA SER A 425 11.43 3.91 7.61
C SER A 425 10.23 3.45 6.81
N MET A 426 9.27 4.35 6.57
CA MET A 426 8.22 4.22 5.59
C MET A 426 8.51 5.17 4.42
N PHE A 427 8.52 4.67 3.21
CA PHE A 427 8.97 5.46 2.07
C PHE A 427 8.13 5.25 0.82
N THR A 428 8.21 6.23 -0.07
CA THR A 428 7.57 6.25 -1.38
C THR A 428 8.48 6.91 -2.41
N ILE A 429 8.20 6.72 -3.68
CA ILE A 429 8.95 7.31 -4.78
C ILE A 429 8.02 8.16 -5.63
N SER A 430 8.48 9.31 -6.08
CA SER A 430 7.83 10.11 -7.10
C SER A 430 8.74 10.34 -8.28
N SER A 431 8.21 10.30 -9.49
CA SER A 431 8.94 10.63 -10.72
C SER A 431 8.00 10.95 -11.88
N ASN A 432 8.51 11.62 -12.90
CA ASN A 432 7.86 11.76 -14.20
C ASN A 432 8.28 10.57 -15.06
N GLY A 433 7.62 9.41 -14.87
CA GLY A 433 8.02 8.17 -15.53
C GLY A 433 9.50 7.86 -15.36
N SER A 434 10.19 7.68 -16.49
CA SER A 434 11.64 7.43 -16.57
C SER A 434 12.47 8.66 -16.93
N VAL A 435 11.92 9.88 -16.83
CA VAL A 435 12.67 11.12 -17.14
C VAL A 435 13.80 11.30 -16.13
N PRO A 436 15.06 11.43 -16.58
CA PRO A 436 16.19 11.62 -15.67
C PRO A 436 16.06 12.88 -14.80
N GLY A 437 16.50 12.78 -13.54
CA GLY A 437 16.48 13.89 -12.60
C GLY A 437 15.12 14.14 -11.94
N THR A 438 14.08 13.33 -12.22
CA THR A 438 12.75 13.49 -11.61
C THR A 438 12.48 12.49 -10.50
N GLY A 439 13.27 11.42 -10.37
CA GLY A 439 13.07 10.38 -9.35
C GLY A 439 13.52 10.84 -7.98
N ILE A 440 12.58 10.90 -7.02
CA ILE A 440 12.84 11.22 -5.61
C ILE A 440 12.30 10.12 -4.72
N LEU A 441 13.16 9.60 -3.83
CA LEU A 441 12.76 8.73 -2.72
C LEU A 441 12.44 9.59 -1.50
N TRP A 442 11.20 9.54 -1.05
CA TRP A 442 10.70 10.21 0.15
C TRP A 442 10.61 9.23 1.30
N ALA A 443 11.19 9.54 2.44
CA ALA A 443 11.23 8.63 3.58
C ALA A 443 10.80 9.33 4.87
N SER A 444 9.75 8.81 5.51
CA SER A 444 9.38 9.16 6.87
C SER A 444 10.03 8.16 7.84
N MET A 445 10.69 8.65 8.88
CA MET A 445 11.41 7.80 9.82
C MET A 445 11.40 8.34 11.26
N PRO A 446 11.48 7.45 12.27
CA PRO A 446 11.78 7.84 13.62
C PRO A 446 13.27 8.15 13.76
N LEU A 447 13.61 9.26 14.42
CA LEU A 447 15.00 9.71 14.55
C LEU A 447 15.74 9.00 15.68
N VAL A 448 15.07 8.77 16.81
CA VAL A 448 15.65 8.16 18.01
C VAL A 448 14.57 7.42 18.80
N GLY A 449 14.95 6.42 19.58
CA GLY A 449 14.05 5.68 20.44
C GLY A 449 13.36 4.51 19.77
N ASP A 450 12.32 3.99 20.39
CA ASP A 450 11.50 2.88 19.91
C ASP A 450 10.08 3.36 19.62
N ALA A 451 9.80 3.72 18.37
CA ALA A 451 8.46 4.13 17.95
C ALA A 451 7.49 2.97 17.80
N TRP A 452 7.93 1.72 18.00
CA TRP A 452 7.03 0.58 18.04
C TRP A 452 6.19 0.58 19.31
N HIS A 453 6.83 0.73 20.47
CA HIS A 453 6.20 0.66 21.78
C HIS A 453 6.06 2.03 22.48
N SER A 454 6.60 3.10 21.90
CA SER A 454 6.54 4.45 22.44
C SER A 454 6.33 5.49 21.33
N THR A 455 6.43 6.77 21.67
CA THR A 455 6.48 7.85 20.69
C THR A 455 7.92 8.25 20.41
N ALA A 456 8.22 8.58 19.18
CA ALA A 456 9.53 9.06 18.76
C ALA A 456 9.39 10.28 17.85
N THR A 457 10.37 11.18 17.89
CA THR A 457 10.44 12.31 16.95
C THR A 457 10.59 11.78 15.53
N GLY A 458 9.79 12.30 14.61
CA GLY A 458 9.80 11.96 13.20
C GLY A 458 10.63 12.93 12.35
N ALA A 459 11.04 12.46 11.19
CA ALA A 459 11.56 13.32 10.14
C ALA A 459 11.13 12.81 8.76
N LEU A 460 11.08 13.73 7.79
CA LEU A 460 10.89 13.43 6.37
C LEU A 460 12.20 13.74 5.63
N TYR A 461 12.68 12.79 4.83
CA TYR A 461 13.87 12.90 3.99
C TYR A 461 13.51 12.75 2.52
N ALA A 462 14.27 13.41 1.65
CA ALA A 462 14.18 13.29 0.20
C ALA A 462 15.56 12.96 -0.38
N PHE A 463 15.66 11.86 -1.15
CA PHE A 463 16.90 11.42 -1.80
C PHE A 463 16.72 11.32 -3.31
N ASP A 464 17.80 11.50 -4.06
CA ASP A 464 17.81 11.17 -5.49
C ASP A 464 17.64 9.64 -5.68
N ALA A 465 16.49 9.23 -6.19
CA ALA A 465 16.20 7.80 -6.41
C ALA A 465 17.09 7.14 -7.46
N ALA A 466 17.73 7.92 -8.35
CA ALA A 466 18.69 7.37 -9.29
C ALA A 466 20.00 6.97 -8.60
N SER A 467 20.37 7.60 -7.47
CA SER A 467 21.59 7.30 -6.72
C SER A 467 21.47 7.74 -5.26
N VAL A 468 20.98 6.86 -4.41
CA VAL A 468 20.83 7.14 -2.97
C VAL A 468 22.17 7.31 -2.24
N ALA A 469 23.29 6.90 -2.84
CA ALA A 469 24.62 7.09 -2.26
C ALA A 469 25.04 8.57 -2.13
N ARG A 470 24.29 9.49 -2.76
CA ARG A 470 24.47 10.93 -2.60
C ARG A 470 23.81 11.40 -1.29
N PRO A 471 24.24 12.56 -0.74
CA PRO A 471 23.53 13.20 0.37
C PRO A 471 22.06 13.44 0.03
N SER A 472 21.21 13.52 1.07
CA SER A 472 19.81 13.88 0.90
C SER A 472 19.68 15.23 0.17
N LEU A 473 18.69 15.33 -0.71
CA LEU A 473 18.34 16.58 -1.40
C LEU A 473 17.80 17.60 -0.42
N TRP A 474 17.00 17.11 0.51
CA TRP A 474 16.36 17.89 1.56
C TRP A 474 15.91 16.95 2.69
N ASN A 475 15.80 17.51 3.91
CA ASN A 475 15.11 16.85 5.02
C ASN A 475 14.48 17.88 5.97
N SER A 476 13.47 17.47 6.71
CA SER A 476 12.67 18.34 7.57
C SER A 476 13.38 18.80 8.86
N THR A 477 14.61 18.35 9.11
CA THR A 477 15.38 18.78 10.29
C THR A 477 16.28 20.01 10.02
N ILE A 478 16.35 20.45 8.75
CA ILE A 478 17.17 21.59 8.34
C ILE A 478 16.56 22.91 8.82
N ASP A 479 15.22 23.03 8.70
CA ASP A 479 14.47 24.22 9.12
C ASP A 479 13.44 23.80 10.20
N PRO A 480 13.46 24.40 11.40
CA PRO A 480 12.48 24.10 12.44
C PRO A 480 11.01 24.30 12.01
N GLN A 481 10.74 25.12 11.00
CA GLN A 481 9.39 25.30 10.45
C GLN A 481 8.89 24.07 9.70
N ASP A 482 9.78 23.20 9.26
CA ASP A 482 9.48 21.98 8.50
C ASP A 482 9.28 20.74 9.42
N ASP A 483 9.20 20.95 10.76
CA ASP A 483 9.14 19.88 11.77
C ASP A 483 7.94 18.95 11.59
N VAL A 484 8.22 17.64 11.53
CA VAL A 484 7.22 16.58 11.47
C VAL A 484 6.50 16.40 12.81
N GLY A 485 7.17 16.65 13.92
CA GLY A 485 6.70 16.28 15.25
C GLY A 485 6.90 14.80 15.53
N THR A 486 5.85 14.11 16.00
CA THR A 486 5.91 12.69 16.37
C THR A 486 5.71 11.80 15.16
N PHE A 487 6.60 10.84 14.97
CA PHE A 487 6.56 9.85 13.87
C PHE A 487 5.25 9.03 13.89
N ALA A 488 4.60 8.94 12.74
CA ALA A 488 3.46 8.05 12.52
C ALA A 488 3.95 6.73 11.92
N LYS A 489 4.06 5.68 12.75
CA LYS A 489 4.51 4.37 12.28
C LYS A 489 3.50 3.76 11.29
N TYR A 490 3.98 3.03 10.29
CA TYR A 490 3.23 2.37 9.23
C TYR A 490 2.56 3.30 8.21
N SER A 491 2.59 4.63 8.43
CA SER A 491 2.00 5.60 7.50
C SER A 491 3.09 6.19 6.59
N PRO A 492 3.23 5.72 5.33
CA PRO A 492 4.17 6.32 4.40
C PRO A 492 3.68 7.70 3.93
N PRO A 493 4.60 8.58 3.49
CA PRO A 493 4.20 9.78 2.78
C PRO A 493 3.57 9.42 1.43
N ILE A 494 2.68 10.27 0.91
CA ILE A 494 2.24 10.21 -0.49
C ILE A 494 2.61 11.49 -1.21
N VAL A 495 2.86 11.37 -2.50
CA VAL A 495 3.16 12.50 -3.40
C VAL A 495 2.05 12.60 -4.44
N ALA A 496 1.46 13.75 -4.55
CA ALA A 496 0.42 14.04 -5.52
C ALA A 496 0.42 15.52 -5.88
N ASN A 497 0.40 15.83 -7.16
CA ASN A 497 0.23 17.20 -7.68
C ASN A 497 1.22 18.22 -7.07
N GLY A 498 2.51 17.86 -7.04
CA GLY A 498 3.56 18.75 -6.52
C GLY A 498 3.59 18.92 -5.00
N LYS A 499 2.87 18.08 -4.25
CA LYS A 499 2.82 18.11 -2.79
C LYS A 499 3.13 16.74 -2.20
N VAL A 500 3.71 16.75 -0.99
CA VAL A 500 3.96 15.57 -0.17
C VAL A 500 3.07 15.65 1.07
N TYR A 501 2.21 14.67 1.25
CA TYR A 501 1.30 14.56 2.39
C TYR A 501 1.84 13.52 3.36
N LEU A 502 2.00 13.91 4.62
CA LEU A 502 2.55 13.07 5.68
C LEU A 502 1.71 13.19 6.94
N ALA A 503 1.23 12.07 7.46
CA ALA A 503 0.58 12.04 8.77
C ALA A 503 1.61 12.06 9.91
N SER A 504 1.21 12.63 11.04
CA SER A 504 2.01 12.70 12.27
C SER A 504 1.16 12.32 13.48
N PHE A 505 1.73 11.59 14.45
CA PHE A 505 1.07 11.33 15.74
C PHE A 505 0.98 12.58 16.64
N SER A 506 1.45 13.74 16.15
CA SER A 506 1.17 15.04 16.75
C SER A 506 -0.21 15.62 16.38
N GLY A 507 -1.13 14.79 15.87
CA GLY A 507 -2.48 15.21 15.48
C GLY A 507 -2.51 16.09 14.23
N ARG A 508 -1.60 15.86 13.28
CA ARG A 508 -1.50 16.66 12.05
C ARG A 508 -1.36 15.81 10.80
N LEU A 509 -2.02 16.22 9.73
CA LEU A 509 -1.63 15.91 8.35
C LEU A 509 -0.78 17.08 7.84
N LEU A 510 0.48 16.85 7.55
CA LEU A 510 1.45 17.82 7.07
C LEU A 510 1.48 17.82 5.54
N VAL A 511 1.54 19.00 4.94
CA VAL A 511 1.59 19.17 3.48
C VAL A 511 2.84 19.96 3.12
N TYR A 512 3.81 19.29 2.52
CA TYR A 512 5.05 19.88 2.03
C TYR A 512 4.96 20.13 0.52
N GLY A 513 5.72 21.11 0.04
CA GLY A 513 5.79 21.45 -1.38
C GLY A 513 6.78 22.57 -1.67
N LEU A 514 6.76 23.08 -2.89
CA LEU A 514 7.61 24.22 -3.26
C LEU A 514 7.09 25.48 -2.55
N LYS A 515 8.00 26.13 -1.81
CA LYS A 515 7.72 27.43 -1.17
C LYS A 515 7.58 28.51 -2.24
N PRO A 516 6.65 29.50 -2.09
CA PRO A 516 6.46 30.60 -3.03
C PRO A 516 7.72 31.39 -3.35
#